data_2fbdf92b46233a29461628d884430d9a
#
_entry.id   2fbdf92b46233a29461628d884430d9a
#
_cell.length_a   1.000
_cell.length_b   1.000
_cell.length_c   1.000
_cell.angle_alpha   90.00
_cell.angle_beta   90.00
_cell.angle_gamma   90.00
#
_symmetry.space_group_name_H-M   'P 1'
#
loop_
_entity.id
_entity.type
_entity.pdbx_description
1 polymer ?
#
loop_
_entity_poly.entity_id
_entity_poly.type
_entity_poly.pdbx_seq_one_letter_code
_entity_poly.pdbx_strand_id
1 'polypeptide(L)'
;DSYLWSYKVIIKNNEKEKIKLISRHWKIFDSNGNFREVKGKGVVGEQPTIEPGDKFEYTSGTPLKTSSGIMHGSYQMLSFDGEEFKVDIPAFSLDIPNQGNNLN
;
A
#
# COMPACT_ATOMS: atom_id res chain seq x y z
N ASP A 1 -10.27 -20.61 8.37
CA ASP A 1 -10.07 -19.40 9.16
C ASP A 1 -9.19 -18.42 8.43
N SER A 2 -9.36 -17.15 8.76
CA SER A 2 -8.53 -16.12 8.15
C SER A 2 -8.23 -15.04 9.19
N TYR A 3 -7.19 -14.29 8.90
CA TYR A 3 -6.76 -13.16 9.71
C TYR A 3 -7.00 -11.90 8.89
N LEU A 4 -7.49 -10.86 9.53
CA LEU A 4 -7.68 -9.57 8.88
C LEU A 4 -6.59 -8.62 9.39
N TRP A 5 -5.80 -8.10 8.45
CA TRP A 5 -4.70 -7.21 8.77
C TRP A 5 -5.04 -5.81 8.31
N SER A 6 -4.75 -4.85 9.14
CA SER A 6 -4.82 -3.46 8.71
C SER A 6 -3.40 -2.93 8.54
N TYR A 7 -3.26 -2.02 7.59
CA TYR A 7 -1.98 -1.39 7.32
C TYR A 7 -2.22 0.06 6.95
N LYS A 8 -1.24 0.89 7.25
CA LYS A 8 -1.29 2.31 6.97
C LYS A 8 -0.22 2.67 5.97
N VAL A 9 -0.59 3.44 4.96
CA VAL A 9 0.33 3.91 3.94
C VAL A 9 0.38 5.42 3.98
N ILE A 10 1.58 5.96 3.85
CA ILE A 10 1.80 7.40 3.76
C ILE A 10 2.53 7.65 2.45
N ILE A 11 1.91 8.45 1.58
CA ILE A 11 2.48 8.82 0.29
C ILE A 11 2.82 10.30 0.35
N LYS A 12 4.11 10.60 0.30
CA LYS A 12 4.57 11.99 0.36
C LYS A 12 5.00 12.44 -1.03
N ASN A 13 4.56 13.65 -1.42
CA ASN A 13 4.96 14.23 -2.70
C ASN A 13 6.21 15.07 -2.50
N ASN A 14 7.36 14.55 -2.95
CA ASN A 14 8.63 15.27 -2.92
C ASN A 14 8.95 15.94 -4.25
N GLU A 15 7.99 15.92 -5.19
CA GLU A 15 8.15 16.57 -6.47
C GLU A 15 7.84 18.05 -6.37
N LYS A 16 8.16 18.80 -7.41
CA LYS A 16 7.90 20.24 -7.44
C LYS A 16 6.48 20.56 -7.86
N GLU A 17 5.78 19.60 -8.44
CA GLU A 17 4.42 19.79 -8.93
C GLU A 17 3.50 18.77 -8.28
N LYS A 18 2.19 19.01 -8.38
CA LYS A 18 1.21 18.08 -7.83
C LYS A 18 1.21 16.77 -8.60
N ILE A 19 0.85 15.69 -7.92
CA ILE A 19 0.72 14.37 -8.52
C ILE A 19 -0.63 13.80 -8.12
N LYS A 20 -1.15 12.90 -8.97
CA LYS A 20 -2.43 12.26 -8.69
C LYS A 20 -2.24 10.76 -8.69
N LEU A 21 -2.82 10.10 -7.70
CA LEU A 21 -2.78 8.64 -7.61
C LEU A 21 -3.93 8.10 -8.46
N ILE A 22 -3.61 7.26 -9.44
CA ILE A 22 -4.60 6.74 -10.38
C ILE A 22 -5.07 5.35 -9.99
N SER A 23 -4.12 4.45 -9.73
CA SER A 23 -4.46 3.06 -9.45
C SER A 23 -3.42 2.41 -8.57
N ARG A 24 -3.80 1.25 -8.04
CA ARG A 24 -2.93 0.48 -7.16
C ARG A 24 -2.79 -0.94 -7.67
N HIS A 25 -1.67 -1.56 -7.34
CA HIS A 25 -1.41 -2.95 -7.65
C HIS A 25 -0.67 -3.56 -6.46
N TRP A 26 -1.31 -4.51 -5.79
CA TRP A 26 -0.75 -5.18 -4.63
C TRP A 26 -0.47 -6.63 -4.93
N LYS A 27 0.62 -7.13 -4.38
CA LYS A 27 0.99 -8.54 -4.42
C LYS A 27 1.15 -8.98 -2.97
N ILE A 28 0.40 -10.01 -2.59
CA ILE A 28 0.27 -10.42 -1.20
C ILE A 28 0.60 -11.90 -1.10
N PHE A 29 1.55 -12.23 -0.24
CA PHE A 29 1.97 -13.61 -0.01
C PHE A 29 1.69 -13.96 1.44
N ASP A 30 1.09 -15.12 1.68
CA ASP A 30 0.98 -15.62 3.04
C ASP A 30 2.20 -16.48 3.38
N SER A 31 2.28 -16.97 4.62
CA SER A 31 3.46 -17.72 5.06
C SER A 31 3.53 -19.12 4.47
N ASN A 32 2.47 -19.58 3.81
CA ASN A 32 2.48 -20.85 3.09
C ASN A 32 2.86 -20.68 1.62
N GLY A 33 3.19 -19.45 1.20
CA GLY A 33 3.55 -19.19 -0.18
C GLY A 33 2.36 -18.95 -1.10
N ASN A 34 1.15 -18.89 -0.58
CA ASN A 34 0.00 -18.56 -1.41
C ASN A 34 0.08 -17.11 -1.84
N PHE A 35 -0.27 -16.88 -3.09
CA PHE A 35 -0.12 -15.56 -3.70
C PHE A 35 -1.48 -15.02 -4.12
N ARG A 36 -1.68 -13.73 -3.86
CA ARG A 36 -2.87 -13.05 -4.30
C ARG A 36 -2.48 -11.68 -4.84
N GLU A 37 -3.16 -11.31 -5.90
CA GLU A 37 -2.92 -10.03 -6.56
C GLU A 37 -4.19 -9.18 -6.48
N VAL A 38 -4.04 -7.89 -6.15
CA VAL A 38 -5.17 -6.97 -6.08
C VAL A 38 -4.82 -5.76 -6.94
N LYS A 39 -5.66 -5.50 -7.94
CA LYS A 39 -5.53 -4.31 -8.78
C LYS A 39 -6.82 -3.52 -8.66
N GLY A 40 -6.69 -2.21 -8.66
CA GLY A 40 -7.87 -1.38 -8.59
C GLY A 40 -7.58 0.08 -8.80
N LYS A 41 -8.65 0.81 -9.06
CA LYS A 41 -8.59 2.25 -9.28
C LYS A 41 -8.53 2.94 -7.93
N GLY A 42 -7.56 3.84 -7.77
CA GLY A 42 -7.43 4.63 -6.56
C GLY A 42 -7.08 3.82 -5.33
N VAL A 43 -7.30 4.42 -4.18
CA VAL A 43 -7.12 3.79 -2.87
C VAL A 43 -8.28 4.23 -1.99
N VAL A 44 -8.88 3.28 -1.26
CA VAL A 44 -10.03 3.49 -0.38
C VAL A 44 -11.10 4.40 -1.01
N GLY A 45 -11.38 4.17 -2.29
CA GLY A 45 -12.43 4.90 -3.00
C GLY A 45 -12.02 6.27 -3.51
N GLU A 46 -10.75 6.64 -3.44
CA GLU A 46 -10.29 7.97 -3.85
C GLU A 46 -9.14 7.90 -4.82
N GLN A 47 -9.05 8.91 -5.66
CA GLN A 47 -7.87 9.16 -6.50
C GLN A 47 -7.30 10.51 -6.09
N PRO A 48 -6.57 10.57 -4.98
CA PRO A 48 -6.16 11.86 -4.41
C PRO A 48 -5.11 12.56 -5.25
N THR A 49 -5.23 13.90 -5.27
CA THR A 49 -4.19 14.78 -5.77
C THR A 49 -3.37 15.23 -4.57
N ILE A 50 -2.06 15.09 -4.65
CA ILE A 50 -1.16 15.44 -3.56
C ILE A 50 -0.32 16.62 -4.00
N GLU A 51 -0.43 17.74 -3.29
CA GLU A 51 0.32 18.95 -3.60
C GLU A 51 1.79 18.79 -3.22
N PRO A 52 2.69 19.60 -3.81
CA PRO A 52 4.11 19.52 -3.44
C PRO A 52 4.31 19.71 -1.94
N GLY A 53 5.09 18.83 -1.35
CA GLY A 53 5.38 18.90 0.07
C GLY A 53 4.33 18.28 0.96
N ASP A 54 3.15 17.98 0.42
CA ASP A 54 2.07 17.37 1.18
C ASP A 54 2.16 15.85 1.14
N LYS A 55 1.32 15.22 1.94
CA LYS A 55 1.23 13.78 2.01
C LYS A 55 -0.23 13.36 2.00
N PHE A 56 -0.46 12.13 1.58
CA PHE A 56 -1.75 11.47 1.67
C PHE A 56 -1.58 10.21 2.49
N GLU A 57 -2.42 10.03 3.50
CA GLU A 57 -2.38 8.84 4.37
C GLU A 57 -3.68 8.09 4.26
N TYR A 58 -3.59 6.78 4.25
CA TYR A 58 -4.81 5.97 4.30
C TYR A 58 -4.52 4.66 5.03
N THR A 59 -5.58 4.08 5.59
CA THR A 59 -5.52 2.77 6.22
C THR A 59 -6.45 1.85 5.46
N SER A 60 -5.98 0.64 5.19
CA SER A 60 -6.78 -0.36 4.52
C SER A 60 -6.53 -1.71 5.17
N GLY A 61 -7.19 -2.74 4.70
CA GLY A 61 -7.04 -4.07 5.28
C GLY A 61 -6.93 -5.13 4.22
N THR A 62 -6.38 -6.25 4.61
CA THR A 62 -6.30 -7.42 3.75
C THR A 62 -6.45 -8.68 4.59
N PRO A 63 -7.20 -9.68 4.08
CA PRO A 63 -7.26 -10.97 4.75
C PRO A 63 -6.08 -11.85 4.36
N LEU A 64 -5.64 -12.65 5.31
CA LEU A 64 -4.64 -13.68 5.08
C LEU A 64 -5.15 -14.98 5.67
N LYS A 65 -4.74 -16.10 5.11
CA LYS A 65 -5.06 -17.40 5.67
C LYS A 65 -4.07 -17.84 6.74
N THR A 66 -2.97 -17.12 6.87
CA THR A 66 -1.96 -17.40 7.87
C THR A 66 -1.75 -16.18 8.75
N SER A 67 -1.08 -16.37 9.88
CA SER A 67 -0.89 -15.29 10.84
C SER A 67 0.17 -14.28 10.43
N SER A 68 0.86 -14.53 9.33
CA SER A 68 1.85 -13.58 8.82
C SER A 68 1.90 -13.65 7.31
N GLY A 69 2.49 -12.63 6.71
CA GLY A 69 2.66 -12.58 5.28
C GLY A 69 3.52 -11.41 4.88
N ILE A 70 3.64 -11.24 3.57
CA ILE A 70 4.43 -10.16 2.99
C ILE A 70 3.60 -9.51 1.90
N MET A 71 3.69 -8.20 1.82
CA MET A 71 2.93 -7.41 0.88
C MET A 71 3.85 -6.41 0.21
N HIS A 72 3.74 -6.28 -1.11
CA HIS A 72 4.44 -5.23 -1.85
C HIS A 72 3.60 -4.87 -3.07
N GLY A 73 3.98 -3.81 -3.74
CA GLY A 73 3.21 -3.41 -4.91
C GLY A 73 3.68 -2.13 -5.52
N SER A 74 2.74 -1.44 -6.15
CA SER A 74 3.04 -0.17 -6.81
C SER A 74 1.79 0.67 -6.95
N TYR A 75 2.00 1.96 -7.15
CA TYR A 75 0.95 2.88 -7.55
C TYR A 75 1.26 3.41 -8.94
N GLN A 76 0.20 3.56 -9.74
CA GLN A 76 0.30 4.29 -10.99
C GLN A 76 -0.09 5.73 -10.70
N MET A 77 0.80 6.65 -11.01
CA MET A 77 0.63 8.06 -10.70
C MET A 77 0.55 8.87 -12.00
N LEU A 78 -0.03 10.05 -11.89
CA LEU A 78 -0.11 10.98 -13.01
C LEU A 78 0.54 12.29 -12.57
N SER A 79 1.52 12.74 -13.34
CA SER A 79 2.20 14.00 -13.06
C SER A 79 1.37 15.19 -13.54
N PHE A 80 1.78 16.38 -13.10
CA PHE A 80 1.08 17.62 -13.46
C PHE A 80 0.94 17.82 -14.96
N ASP A 81 1.95 17.40 -15.73
CA ASP A 81 1.95 17.58 -17.18
C ASP A 81 1.31 16.40 -17.95
N GLY A 82 0.66 15.50 -17.24
CA GLY A 82 -0.09 14.42 -17.87
C GLY A 82 0.71 13.15 -18.12
N GLU A 83 1.94 13.07 -17.62
CA GLU A 83 2.73 11.85 -17.79
C GLU A 83 2.45 10.88 -16.67
N GLU A 84 2.32 9.61 -17.03
CA GLU A 84 2.12 8.55 -16.05
C GLU A 84 3.48 8.01 -15.59
N PHE A 85 3.57 7.67 -14.31
CA PHE A 85 4.76 7.05 -13.77
C PHE A 85 4.38 6.10 -12.65
N LYS A 86 5.26 5.15 -12.37
CA LYS A 86 5.02 4.12 -11.37
C LYS A 86 5.85 4.39 -10.15
N VAL A 87 5.24 4.24 -8.97
CA VAL A 87 5.95 4.32 -7.69
C VAL A 87 5.88 2.95 -7.05
N ASP A 88 7.03 2.36 -6.81
CA ASP A 88 7.09 1.05 -6.17
C ASP A 88 6.90 1.17 -4.67
N ILE A 89 6.19 0.22 -4.11
CA ILE A 89 6.00 0.11 -2.66
C ILE A 89 6.87 -1.04 -2.20
N PRO A 90 7.89 -0.76 -1.36
CA PRO A 90 8.78 -1.83 -0.88
C PRO A 90 8.00 -2.87 -0.09
N ALA A 91 8.51 -4.08 -0.08
CA ALA A 91 7.88 -5.15 0.66
C ALA A 91 7.88 -4.84 2.15
N PHE A 92 6.76 -5.15 2.79
CA PHE A 92 6.64 -5.06 4.24
C PHE A 92 5.91 -6.29 4.76
N SER A 93 6.16 -6.61 6.02
CA SER A 93 5.58 -7.81 6.59
C SER A 93 4.26 -7.50 7.29
N LEU A 94 3.39 -8.51 7.30
CA LEU A 94 2.14 -8.50 8.05
C LEU A 94 2.32 -9.58 9.11
N ASP A 95 2.53 -9.16 10.35
CA ASP A 95 2.81 -10.07 11.45
C ASP A 95 1.90 -9.79 12.62
N ILE A 96 1.57 -10.80 13.38
CA ILE A 96 0.88 -10.58 14.64
C ILE A 96 1.80 -9.75 15.51
N PRO A 97 1.30 -8.63 16.06
CA PRO A 97 2.14 -7.79 16.91
C PRO A 97 2.76 -8.62 18.02
N ASN A 98 4.02 -8.37 18.25
CA ASN A 98 4.73 -9.09 19.27
C ASN A 98 4.09 -8.80 20.63
N GLN A 99 3.79 -9.88 21.29
CA GLN A 99 3.16 -9.71 22.58
C GLN A 99 4.25 -9.44 23.57
N GLY A 100 4.57 -8.66 23.49
CA GLY A 100 5.57 -8.49 24.23
C GLY A 100 6.91 -8.27 23.92
N ASN A 101 5.89 -8.72 22.98
CA ASN A 101 6.75 -8.43 22.71
C ASN A 101 7.37 -7.91 22.77
N ASN A 102 7.04 -7.82 22.82
CA ASN A 102 7.69 -7.35 22.72
C ASN A 102 8.44 -7.13 22.76
N LEU A 103 8.27 -7.19 22.77
CA LEU A 103 9.05 -7.05 22.68
C LEU A 103 9.71 -6.77 22.84
N ASN A 104 9.69 -6.90 23.13
CA ASN A 104 10.44 -6.56 23.10
C ASN A 104 10.92 -6.36 23.11
#